data_2da7023c0652f3ef41918d60008f6b21
#
_entry.id   2da7023c0652f3ef41918d60008f6b21
#
_cell.length_a   1.000
_cell.length_b   1.000
_cell.length_c   1.000
_cell.angle_alpha   90.00
_cell.angle_beta   90.00
_cell.angle_gamma   90.00
#
_symmetry.space_group_name_H-M   'P 1'
#
loop_
_entity.id
_entity.type
_entity.pdbx_description
1 polymer ?
#
loop_
_entity_poly.entity_id
_entity_poly.type
_entity_poly.pdbx_seq_one_letter_code
_entity_poly.pdbx_strand_id
1 'polypeptide(L)'
;EIKSGSVFGLIGTNGAGKSTLMNILFGMPVIHSTGGFEGKVLLDGEETHIYSPYDAMEKGIGMVHQEFMLLPGFTITENIKLNREITNPNPVSRLFGKNLESLDMKAMAFDARKALDAVGMNLDEKTLVHGMPVGYMQFIEIAREIDKTGVKLLVFDEPTAVLTESEAAQLISVMKKISEITGVNYGEDDK
;
A
#
# COMPACT_ATOMS: atom_id res chain seq x y z
N GLU A 1 13.77 1.15 16.74
CA GLU A 1 14.15 1.82 15.49
C GLU A 1 14.11 0.80 14.35
N ILE A 2 13.43 1.14 13.25
CA ILE A 2 13.40 0.35 12.01
C ILE A 2 14.25 1.11 10.99
N LYS A 3 15.26 0.45 10.44
CA LYS A 3 16.15 1.05 9.43
C LYS A 3 15.51 0.96 8.05
N SER A 4 15.74 1.97 7.21
CA SER A 4 15.36 1.93 5.80
C SER A 4 15.95 0.68 5.12
N GLY A 5 15.18 0.06 4.20
CA GLY A 5 15.59 -1.15 3.50
C GLY A 5 15.58 -2.43 4.35
N SER A 6 15.00 -2.40 5.57
CA SER A 6 14.89 -3.59 6.42
C SER A 6 13.47 -4.15 6.47
N VAL A 7 13.38 -5.46 6.63
CA VAL A 7 12.12 -6.16 6.97
C VAL A 7 12.13 -6.45 8.47
N PHE A 8 11.13 -5.96 9.19
CA PHE A 8 11.01 -6.11 10.64
C PHE A 8 9.78 -6.94 11.00
N GLY A 9 9.99 -8.03 11.75
CA GLY A 9 8.92 -8.90 12.23
C GLY A 9 8.47 -8.52 13.65
N LEU A 10 7.20 -8.16 13.82
CA LEU A 10 6.59 -7.91 15.12
C LEU A 10 5.90 -9.19 15.62
N ILE A 11 6.51 -9.85 16.61
CA ILE A 11 6.03 -11.12 17.16
C ILE A 11 5.53 -10.91 18.58
N GLY A 12 4.42 -11.54 18.93
CA GLY A 12 3.85 -11.51 20.29
C GLY A 12 2.57 -12.32 20.37
N THR A 13 2.16 -12.68 21.58
CA THR A 13 0.90 -13.38 21.85
C THR A 13 -0.31 -12.53 21.49
N ASN A 14 -1.49 -13.15 21.40
CA ASN A 14 -2.74 -12.40 21.23
C ASN A 14 -2.94 -11.46 22.43
N GLY A 15 -3.34 -10.21 22.14
CA GLY A 15 -3.47 -9.17 23.18
C GLY A 15 -2.17 -8.45 23.56
N ALA A 16 -1.03 -8.79 22.98
CA ALA A 16 0.26 -8.13 23.27
C ALA A 16 0.38 -6.68 22.71
N GLY A 17 -0.67 -6.16 22.07
CA GLY A 17 -0.69 -4.79 21.55
C GLY A 17 -0.15 -4.62 20.12
N LYS A 18 0.08 -5.71 19.36
CA LYS A 18 0.56 -5.64 17.96
C LYS A 18 -0.36 -4.77 17.10
N SER A 19 -1.66 -5.10 17.05
CA SER A 19 -2.65 -4.34 16.27
C SER A 19 -2.83 -2.91 16.80
N THR A 20 -2.67 -2.69 18.12
CA THR A 20 -2.69 -1.34 18.70
C THR A 20 -1.54 -0.50 18.16
N LEU A 21 -0.32 -1.06 18.10
CA LEU A 21 0.83 -0.38 17.52
C LEU A 21 0.60 -0.05 16.03
N MET A 22 0.06 -1.01 15.27
CA MET A 22 -0.28 -0.79 13.85
C MET A 22 -1.34 0.31 13.70
N ASN A 23 -2.37 0.31 14.54
CA ASN A 23 -3.41 1.33 14.56
C ASN A 23 -2.85 2.73 14.89
N ILE A 24 -1.85 2.83 15.77
CA ILE A 24 -1.14 4.09 16.06
C ILE A 24 -0.39 4.56 14.81
N LEU A 25 0.39 3.69 14.19
CA LEU A 25 1.18 4.03 12.99
C LEU A 25 0.31 4.41 11.79
N PHE A 26 -0.91 3.89 11.72
CA PHE A 26 -1.83 4.19 10.63
C PHE A 26 -2.90 5.23 10.99
N GLY A 27 -2.84 5.83 12.20
CA GLY A 27 -3.74 6.91 12.62
C GLY A 27 -5.21 6.48 12.70
N MET A 28 -5.46 5.22 13.11
CA MET A 28 -6.82 4.71 13.18
C MET A 28 -7.66 5.46 14.21
N PRO A 29 -8.92 5.82 13.89
CA PRO A 29 -9.79 6.62 14.78
C PRO A 29 -9.98 6.03 16.18
N VAL A 30 -9.90 4.70 16.33
CA VAL A 30 -10.02 4.01 17.59
C VAL A 30 -8.97 4.48 18.61
N ILE A 31 -7.76 4.82 18.18
CA ILE A 31 -6.70 5.31 19.06
C ILE A 31 -7.11 6.64 19.69
N HIS A 32 -7.60 7.58 18.90
CA HIS A 32 -8.01 8.89 19.39
C HIS A 32 -9.28 8.82 20.26
N SER A 33 -10.23 7.95 19.93
CA SER A 33 -11.48 7.79 20.67
C SER A 33 -11.28 7.11 22.04
N THR A 34 -10.19 6.37 22.23
CA THR A 34 -9.86 5.67 23.49
C THR A 34 -8.88 6.43 24.38
N GLY A 35 -8.58 7.70 24.05
CA GLY A 35 -7.72 8.57 24.87
C GLY A 35 -6.31 8.78 24.32
N GLY A 36 -6.02 8.27 23.15
CA GLY A 36 -4.71 8.42 22.50
C GLY A 36 -3.67 7.40 22.97
N PHE A 37 -2.41 7.75 22.85
CA PHE A 37 -1.28 6.95 23.33
C PHE A 37 -0.20 7.88 23.91
N GLU A 38 0.63 7.32 24.78
CA GLU A 38 1.80 8.01 25.30
C GLU A 38 3.05 7.58 24.51
N GLY A 39 3.88 8.54 24.13
CA GLY A 39 5.10 8.29 23.36
C GLY A 39 5.20 9.15 22.12
N LYS A 40 6.19 8.86 21.27
CA LYS A 40 6.49 9.60 20.06
C LYS A 40 6.66 8.67 18.87
N VAL A 41 6.12 9.06 17.74
CA VAL A 41 6.43 8.44 16.44
C VAL A 41 7.44 9.34 15.75
N LEU A 42 8.57 8.76 15.34
CA LEU A 42 9.59 9.44 14.55
C LEU A 42 9.61 8.83 13.15
N LEU A 43 9.52 9.66 12.13
CA LEU A 43 9.67 9.28 10.73
C LEU A 43 10.83 10.08 10.15
N ASP A 44 11.85 9.38 9.63
CA ASP A 44 13.10 10.01 9.17
C ASP A 44 13.80 10.89 10.23
N GLY A 45 13.64 10.52 11.51
CA GLY A 45 14.22 11.24 12.65
C GLY A 45 13.39 12.43 13.14
N GLU A 46 12.32 12.81 12.46
CA GLU A 46 11.43 13.90 12.84
C GLU A 46 10.18 13.39 13.57
N GLU A 47 9.81 14.08 14.66
CA GLU A 47 8.58 13.76 15.38
C GLU A 47 7.36 14.01 14.51
N THR A 48 6.55 12.98 14.34
CA THR A 48 5.43 12.96 13.42
C THR A 48 4.14 12.62 14.15
N HIS A 49 3.11 13.42 13.96
CA HIS A 49 1.76 13.16 14.45
C HIS A 49 0.91 12.61 13.30
N ILE A 50 0.22 11.50 13.56
CA ILE A 50 -0.61 10.81 12.58
C ILE A 50 -2.04 10.79 13.10
N TYR A 51 -2.93 11.55 12.46
CA TYR A 51 -4.30 11.79 12.93
C TYR A 51 -5.35 10.95 12.20
N SER A 52 -5.02 10.39 11.04
CA SER A 52 -5.93 9.60 10.24
C SER A 52 -5.17 8.67 9.28
N PRO A 53 -5.84 7.64 8.72
CA PRO A 53 -5.25 6.82 7.66
C PRO A 53 -4.83 7.62 6.43
N TYR A 54 -5.56 8.68 6.10
CA TYR A 54 -5.19 9.58 5.00
C TYR A 54 -3.87 10.31 5.29
N ASP A 55 -3.72 10.85 6.50
CA ASP A 55 -2.49 11.50 6.95
C ASP A 55 -1.31 10.53 6.99
N ALA A 56 -1.52 9.27 7.42
CA ALA A 56 -0.50 8.22 7.35
C ALA A 56 -0.02 7.98 5.91
N MET A 57 -0.97 7.87 4.97
CA MET A 57 -0.66 7.68 3.55
C MET A 57 0.11 8.87 2.96
N GLU A 58 -0.26 10.11 3.28
CA GLU A 58 0.48 11.30 2.82
C GLU A 58 1.92 11.34 3.34
N LYS A 59 2.15 10.78 4.54
CA LYS A 59 3.49 10.64 5.14
C LYS A 59 4.28 9.45 4.61
N GLY A 60 3.70 8.68 3.68
CA GLY A 60 4.35 7.52 3.08
C GLY A 60 4.22 6.23 3.88
N ILE A 61 3.22 6.13 4.78
CA ILE A 61 2.93 4.89 5.50
C ILE A 61 1.79 4.17 4.78
N GLY A 62 2.07 3.02 4.18
CA GLY A 62 1.10 2.13 3.57
C GLY A 62 0.74 0.97 4.51
N MET A 63 -0.45 0.41 4.35
CA MET A 63 -0.89 -0.74 5.13
C MET A 63 -1.62 -1.76 4.27
N VAL A 64 -1.19 -3.00 4.38
CA VAL A 64 -1.86 -4.17 3.83
C VAL A 64 -2.64 -4.82 4.97
N HIS A 65 -3.96 -4.76 4.89
CA HIS A 65 -4.85 -5.25 5.93
C HIS A 65 -5.05 -6.77 5.83
N GLN A 66 -5.49 -7.38 6.93
CA GLN A 66 -5.89 -8.79 6.96
C GLN A 66 -7.14 -9.05 6.10
N GLU A 67 -8.08 -8.09 6.05
CA GLU A 67 -9.26 -8.15 5.19
C GLU A 67 -8.99 -7.45 3.86
N PHE A 68 -9.40 -8.08 2.76
CA PHE A 68 -9.19 -7.52 1.42
C PHE A 68 -10.05 -6.29 1.17
N MET A 69 -9.39 -5.22 0.74
CA MET A 69 -10.02 -3.95 0.36
C MET A 69 -10.21 -3.82 -1.15
N LEU A 70 -10.07 -4.93 -1.91
CA LEU A 70 -10.28 -4.94 -3.34
C LEU A 70 -11.77 -4.94 -3.68
N LEU A 71 -12.15 -4.19 -4.70
CA LEU A 71 -13.50 -4.14 -5.24
C LEU A 71 -13.71 -5.25 -6.28
N PRO A 72 -14.56 -6.25 -6.01
CA PRO A 72 -14.68 -7.43 -6.89
C PRO A 72 -15.16 -7.11 -8.31
N GLY A 73 -15.97 -6.07 -8.47
CA GLY A 73 -16.50 -5.61 -9.77
C GLY A 73 -15.51 -4.83 -10.62
N PHE A 74 -14.30 -4.59 -10.10
CA PHE A 74 -13.25 -3.81 -10.78
C PHE A 74 -12.15 -4.74 -11.28
N THR A 75 -11.46 -4.30 -12.33
CA THR A 75 -10.24 -4.94 -12.83
C THR A 75 -9.08 -4.74 -11.85
N ILE A 76 -8.00 -5.49 -12.03
CA ILE A 76 -6.75 -5.30 -11.27
C ILE A 76 -6.26 -3.86 -11.44
N THR A 77 -6.24 -3.32 -12.68
CA THR A 77 -5.86 -1.93 -12.95
C THR A 77 -6.69 -0.94 -12.14
N GLU A 78 -8.01 -1.07 -12.17
CA GLU A 78 -8.90 -0.15 -11.45
C GLU A 78 -8.73 -0.25 -9.94
N ASN A 79 -8.49 -1.44 -9.40
CA ASN A 79 -8.20 -1.63 -7.98
C ASN A 79 -6.85 -1.00 -7.57
N ILE A 80 -5.80 -1.20 -8.37
CA ILE A 80 -4.47 -0.62 -8.08
C ILE A 80 -4.51 0.90 -8.15
N LYS A 81 -5.24 1.48 -9.12
CA LYS A 81 -5.29 2.94 -9.34
C LYS A 81 -6.45 3.63 -8.64
N LEU A 82 -7.24 2.93 -7.83
CA LEU A 82 -8.39 3.50 -7.11
C LEU A 82 -7.99 4.74 -6.29
N ASN A 83 -8.72 5.83 -6.47
CA ASN A 83 -8.46 7.18 -5.92
C ASN A 83 -7.13 7.83 -6.37
N ARG A 84 -6.48 7.26 -7.39
CA ARG A 84 -5.25 7.78 -8.00
C ARG A 84 -5.31 7.62 -9.52
N GLU A 85 -6.51 7.75 -10.07
CA GLU A 85 -6.79 7.58 -11.47
C GLU A 85 -6.01 8.61 -12.30
N ILE A 86 -5.45 8.15 -13.41
CA ILE A 86 -4.81 9.02 -14.38
C ILE A 86 -5.87 9.51 -15.35
N THR A 87 -5.98 10.82 -15.51
CA THR A 87 -7.00 11.45 -16.34
C THR A 87 -6.38 12.27 -17.46
N ASN A 88 -7.10 12.37 -18.59
CA ASN A 88 -6.75 13.21 -19.72
C ASN A 88 -7.81 14.30 -19.90
N PRO A 89 -7.39 15.56 -20.12
CA PRO A 89 -8.30 16.64 -20.47
C PRO A 89 -9.03 16.35 -21.80
N ASN A 90 -10.32 16.59 -21.81
CA ASN A 90 -11.16 16.51 -23.01
C ASN A 90 -11.88 17.85 -23.26
N PRO A 91 -12.53 18.07 -24.42
CA PRO A 91 -13.19 19.34 -24.71
C PRO A 91 -14.26 19.74 -23.68
N VAL A 92 -14.95 18.75 -23.08
CA VAL A 92 -15.97 18.99 -22.05
C VAL A 92 -15.35 19.40 -20.73
N SER A 93 -14.26 18.72 -20.32
CA SER A 93 -13.57 19.06 -19.08
C SER A 93 -12.90 20.45 -19.12
N ARG A 94 -12.44 20.89 -20.31
CA ARG A 94 -11.89 22.23 -20.49
C ARG A 94 -12.93 23.33 -20.28
N LEU A 95 -14.22 23.04 -20.55
CA LEU A 95 -15.31 24.01 -20.40
C LEU A 95 -15.98 23.91 -19.02
N PHE A 96 -16.14 22.71 -18.46
CA PHE A 96 -16.94 22.45 -17.27
C PHE A 96 -16.14 21.94 -16.05
N GLY A 97 -14.82 21.86 -16.16
CA GLY A 97 -13.92 21.53 -15.05
C GLY A 97 -13.38 20.10 -15.03
N LYS A 98 -12.34 19.91 -14.22
CA LYS A 98 -11.51 18.67 -14.17
C LYS A 98 -12.30 17.39 -13.85
N ASN A 99 -13.42 17.49 -13.14
CA ASN A 99 -14.24 16.32 -12.78
C ASN A 99 -14.85 15.59 -14.00
N LEU A 100 -14.76 16.19 -15.19
CA LEU A 100 -15.25 15.62 -16.46
C LEU A 100 -14.11 15.16 -17.37
N GLU A 101 -12.90 15.00 -16.85
CA GLU A 101 -11.77 14.40 -17.58
C GLU A 101 -12.03 12.91 -17.83
N SER A 102 -11.47 12.43 -18.93
CA SER A 102 -11.54 11.01 -19.30
C SER A 102 -10.43 10.23 -18.60
N LEU A 103 -10.72 9.02 -18.13
CA LEU A 103 -9.68 8.14 -17.60
C LEU A 103 -8.69 7.71 -18.70
N ASP A 104 -7.40 7.80 -18.40
CA ASP A 104 -6.36 7.22 -19.22
C ASP A 104 -6.11 5.76 -18.84
N MET A 105 -6.97 4.88 -19.33
CA MET A 105 -6.89 3.45 -19.05
C MET A 105 -5.56 2.83 -19.53
N LYS A 106 -4.89 3.41 -20.52
CA LYS A 106 -3.61 2.88 -21.01
C LYS A 106 -2.47 3.20 -20.04
N ALA A 107 -2.40 4.45 -19.58
CA ALA A 107 -1.42 4.86 -18.57
C ALA A 107 -1.64 4.13 -17.26
N MET A 108 -2.89 4.00 -16.82
CA MET A 108 -3.25 3.24 -15.61
C MET A 108 -2.86 1.76 -15.72
N ALA A 109 -3.13 1.10 -16.86
CA ALA A 109 -2.75 -0.29 -17.08
C ALA A 109 -1.22 -0.47 -17.11
N PHE A 110 -0.50 0.48 -17.68
CA PHE A 110 0.97 0.45 -17.68
C PHE A 110 1.56 0.53 -16.27
N ASP A 111 1.05 1.41 -15.42
CA ASP A 111 1.47 1.51 -14.03
C ASP A 111 1.09 0.25 -13.24
N ALA A 112 -0.15 -0.24 -13.42
CA ALA A 112 -0.59 -1.48 -12.79
C ALA A 112 0.28 -2.68 -13.20
N ARG A 113 0.70 -2.76 -14.47
CA ARG A 113 1.63 -3.79 -14.94
C ARG A 113 2.97 -3.71 -14.20
N LYS A 114 3.54 -2.50 -14.06
CA LYS A 114 4.78 -2.31 -13.31
C LYS A 114 4.65 -2.76 -11.85
N ALA A 115 3.54 -2.42 -11.20
CA ALA A 115 3.29 -2.81 -9.81
C ALA A 115 3.15 -4.34 -9.67
N LEU A 116 2.46 -5.00 -10.60
CA LEU A 116 2.36 -6.47 -10.64
C LEU A 116 3.73 -7.13 -10.87
N ASP A 117 4.54 -6.59 -11.77
CA ASP A 117 5.89 -7.10 -12.04
C ASP A 117 6.82 -6.95 -10.82
N ALA A 118 6.67 -5.86 -10.06
CA ALA A 118 7.43 -5.64 -8.84
C ALA A 118 7.13 -6.71 -7.77
N VAL A 119 5.87 -7.16 -7.67
CA VAL A 119 5.47 -8.27 -6.79
C VAL A 119 5.62 -9.65 -7.44
N GLY A 120 6.18 -9.72 -8.64
CA GLY A 120 6.44 -10.99 -9.35
C GLY A 120 5.19 -11.70 -9.86
N MET A 121 4.09 -10.98 -10.09
CA MET A 121 2.83 -11.55 -10.54
C MET A 121 2.62 -11.36 -12.05
N ASN A 122 2.51 -12.48 -12.74
CA ASN A 122 2.20 -12.51 -14.18
C ASN A 122 0.69 -12.68 -14.39
N LEU A 123 -0.08 -11.65 -14.02
CA LEU A 123 -1.53 -11.57 -14.22
C LEU A 123 -1.84 -10.54 -15.29
N ASP A 124 -2.89 -10.75 -16.08
CA ASP A 124 -3.41 -9.72 -16.98
C ASP A 124 -4.11 -8.64 -16.13
N GLU A 125 -3.55 -7.44 -16.16
CA GLU A 125 -4.03 -6.28 -15.39
C GLU A 125 -5.47 -5.85 -15.71
N LYS A 126 -6.05 -6.36 -16.80
CA LYS A 126 -7.45 -6.13 -17.21
C LYS A 126 -8.42 -7.16 -16.63
N THR A 127 -7.92 -8.19 -15.95
CA THR A 127 -8.76 -9.22 -15.34
C THR A 127 -9.56 -8.64 -14.18
N LEU A 128 -10.83 -9.03 -14.07
CA LEU A 128 -11.68 -8.71 -12.92
C LEU A 128 -11.16 -9.45 -11.68
N VAL A 129 -11.20 -8.78 -10.52
CA VAL A 129 -10.77 -9.39 -9.25
C VAL A 129 -11.77 -10.41 -8.73
N HIS A 130 -13.04 -10.34 -9.18
CA HIS A 130 -14.08 -11.28 -8.77
C HIS A 130 -13.70 -12.74 -9.04
N GLY A 131 -13.79 -13.56 -8.00
CA GLY A 131 -13.50 -15.00 -8.09
C GLY A 131 -12.03 -15.37 -8.17
N MET A 132 -11.11 -14.42 -7.99
CA MET A 132 -9.69 -14.74 -7.90
C MET A 132 -9.35 -15.52 -6.63
N PRO A 133 -8.36 -16.43 -6.70
CA PRO A 133 -7.80 -17.05 -5.50
C PRO A 133 -7.27 -16.01 -4.52
N VAL A 134 -7.42 -16.29 -3.22
CA VAL A 134 -7.06 -15.40 -2.12
C VAL A 134 -5.58 -14.96 -2.19
N GLY A 135 -4.68 -15.88 -2.53
CA GLY A 135 -3.26 -15.56 -2.70
C GLY A 135 -3.01 -14.47 -3.73
N TYR A 136 -3.72 -14.52 -4.88
CA TYR A 136 -3.59 -13.47 -5.90
C TYR A 136 -4.13 -12.12 -5.42
N MET A 137 -5.24 -12.13 -4.69
CA MET A 137 -5.82 -10.92 -4.11
C MET A 137 -4.83 -10.24 -3.15
N GLN A 138 -4.11 -11.02 -2.34
CA GLN A 138 -3.07 -10.51 -1.44
C GLN A 138 -1.96 -9.79 -2.21
N PHE A 139 -1.46 -10.38 -3.29
CA PHE A 139 -0.41 -9.74 -4.11
C PHE A 139 -0.92 -8.51 -4.86
N ILE A 140 -2.19 -8.47 -5.27
CA ILE A 140 -2.79 -7.28 -5.88
C ILE A 140 -2.88 -6.14 -4.86
N GLU A 141 -3.22 -6.40 -3.61
CA GLU A 141 -3.20 -5.39 -2.55
C GLU A 141 -1.81 -4.84 -2.29
N ILE A 142 -0.80 -5.71 -2.26
CA ILE A 142 0.60 -5.27 -2.13
C ILE A 142 0.99 -4.42 -3.34
N ALA A 143 0.65 -4.84 -4.57
CA ALA A 143 0.90 -4.06 -5.78
C ALA A 143 0.24 -2.68 -5.72
N ARG A 144 -0.99 -2.59 -5.20
CA ARG A 144 -1.70 -1.32 -4.97
C ARG A 144 -0.95 -0.41 -4.00
N GLU A 145 -0.39 -0.96 -2.93
CA GLU A 145 0.35 -0.17 -1.95
C GLU A 145 1.69 0.33 -2.49
N ILE A 146 2.44 -0.49 -3.22
CA ILE A 146 3.73 -0.10 -3.79
C ILE A 146 3.61 0.81 -5.04
N ASP A 147 2.46 0.83 -5.72
CA ASP A 147 2.18 1.80 -6.80
C ASP A 147 2.01 3.24 -6.26
N LYS A 148 1.82 3.41 -4.95
CA LYS A 148 1.79 4.73 -4.33
C LYS A 148 3.20 5.33 -4.35
N THR A 149 3.28 6.62 -4.67
CA THR A 149 4.55 7.35 -4.63
C THR A 149 4.94 7.69 -3.19
N GLY A 150 6.24 7.63 -2.90
CA GLY A 150 6.78 8.08 -1.61
C GLY A 150 6.51 7.15 -0.43
N VAL A 151 6.26 5.87 -0.66
CA VAL A 151 6.11 4.88 0.41
C VAL A 151 7.45 4.70 1.13
N LYS A 152 7.46 4.99 2.43
CA LYS A 152 8.60 4.88 3.35
C LYS A 152 8.49 3.68 4.27
N LEU A 153 7.27 3.35 4.68
CA LEU A 153 6.97 2.23 5.56
C LEU A 153 5.74 1.48 5.02
N LEU A 154 5.88 0.17 4.82
CA LEU A 154 4.77 -0.69 4.48
C LEU A 154 4.50 -1.65 5.63
N VAL A 155 3.31 -1.54 6.22
CA VAL A 155 2.86 -2.35 7.36
C VAL A 155 2.01 -3.50 6.83
N PHE A 156 2.26 -4.70 7.33
CA PHE A 156 1.47 -5.89 7.01
C PHE A 156 0.81 -6.43 8.28
N ASP A 157 -0.50 -6.57 8.28
CA ASP A 157 -1.26 -7.16 9.37
C ASP A 157 -1.62 -8.61 9.05
N GLU A 158 -0.90 -9.57 9.65
CA GLU A 158 -1.06 -11.02 9.47
C GLU A 158 -1.15 -11.49 7.99
N PRO A 159 -0.24 -11.04 7.10
CA PRO A 159 -0.40 -11.23 5.65
C PRO A 159 -0.35 -12.69 5.19
N THR A 160 0.04 -13.61 6.05
CA THR A 160 0.18 -15.05 5.72
C THR A 160 -0.97 -15.90 6.25
N ALA A 161 -1.93 -15.33 6.98
CA ALA A 161 -3.00 -16.09 7.66
C ALA A 161 -3.86 -16.93 6.73
N VAL A 162 -4.00 -16.52 5.48
CA VAL A 162 -4.85 -17.18 4.47
C VAL A 162 -4.07 -17.79 3.30
N LEU A 163 -2.73 -17.75 3.36
CA LEU A 163 -1.84 -18.22 2.30
C LEU A 163 -1.39 -19.67 2.53
N THR A 164 -1.18 -20.38 1.44
CA THR A 164 -0.47 -21.67 1.46
C THR A 164 1.01 -21.44 1.80
N GLU A 165 1.72 -22.50 2.20
CA GLU A 165 3.14 -22.40 2.55
C GLU A 165 4.00 -21.86 1.38
N SER A 166 3.70 -22.27 0.14
CA SER A 166 4.39 -21.77 -1.05
C SER A 166 4.10 -20.28 -1.32
N GLU A 167 2.85 -19.84 -1.15
CA GLU A 167 2.47 -18.43 -1.30
C GLU A 167 3.09 -17.56 -0.21
N ALA A 168 3.16 -18.06 1.03
CA ALA A 168 3.82 -17.37 2.13
C ALA A 168 5.33 -17.22 1.87
N ALA A 169 6.01 -18.24 1.35
CA ALA A 169 7.41 -18.15 0.96
C ALA A 169 7.63 -17.13 -0.18
N GLN A 170 6.73 -17.12 -1.18
CA GLN A 170 6.75 -16.13 -2.25
C GLN A 170 6.54 -14.70 -1.69
N LEU A 171 5.59 -14.50 -0.78
CA LEU A 171 5.35 -13.22 -0.13
C LEU A 171 6.61 -12.71 0.58
N ILE A 172 7.28 -13.54 1.37
CA ILE A 172 8.53 -13.17 2.06
C ILE A 172 9.61 -12.76 1.06
N SER A 173 9.71 -13.45 -0.07
CA SER A 173 10.65 -13.10 -1.14
C SER A 173 10.32 -11.73 -1.74
N VAL A 174 9.04 -11.45 -1.98
CA VAL A 174 8.56 -10.15 -2.48
C VAL A 174 8.84 -9.03 -1.47
N MET A 175 8.57 -9.25 -0.18
CA MET A 175 8.84 -8.26 0.88
C MET A 175 10.34 -7.89 0.93
N LYS A 176 11.23 -8.88 0.82
CA LYS A 176 12.67 -8.63 0.75
C LYS A 176 13.04 -7.81 -0.48
N LYS A 177 12.53 -8.20 -1.66
CA LYS A 177 12.76 -7.45 -2.90
C LYS A 177 12.28 -6.00 -2.82
N ILE A 178 11.08 -5.77 -2.25
CA ILE A 178 10.54 -4.42 -2.06
C ILE A 178 11.44 -3.63 -1.12
N SER A 179 11.90 -4.21 -0.01
CA SER A 179 12.78 -3.51 0.95
C SER A 179 14.11 -3.10 0.32
N GLU A 180 14.66 -3.90 -0.58
CA GLU A 180 15.86 -3.56 -1.34
C GLU A 180 15.63 -2.40 -2.31
N ILE A 181 14.48 -2.38 -2.99
CA ILE A 181 14.12 -1.30 -3.93
C ILE A 181 13.84 0.02 -3.19
N THR A 182 13.14 -0.03 -2.05
CA THR A 182 12.84 1.16 -1.25
C THR A 182 14.02 1.64 -0.41
N GLY A 183 15.01 0.79 -0.18
CA GLY A 183 16.29 1.13 0.47
C GLY A 183 17.30 1.83 -0.44
N VAL A 184 17.04 1.91 -1.75
CA VAL A 184 17.88 2.65 -2.68
C VAL A 184 17.51 4.14 -2.65
N ASN A 185 18.25 4.90 -1.84
CA ASN A 185 18.53 6.33 -1.94
C ASN A 185 17.56 7.22 -2.73
N TYR A 186 16.72 7.92 -2.00
CA TYR A 186 16.38 9.29 -2.36
C TYR A 186 17.21 10.26 -1.48
N GLY A 187 18.50 10.18 -1.62
CA GLY A 187 19.44 11.05 -0.96
C GLY A 187 20.79 10.93 -1.62
N GLU A 188 20.96 11.73 -2.60
CA GLU A 188 22.15 12.34 -3.14
C GLU A 188 21.99 12.53 -4.62
N ASP A 189 21.76 13.73 -4.92
CA ASP A 189 22.38 14.61 -5.90
C ASP A 189 21.38 15.73 -6.17
N ASP A 190 21.70 17.01 -6.11
CA ASP A 190 22.84 17.60 -6.74
C ASP A 190 23.22 18.94 -6.12
N LYS A 191 24.49 19.13 -6.07
CA LYS A 191 25.13 20.44 -6.08
C LYS A 191 25.08 21.02 -7.48
#